data_ae907348988058646b834bf490d0dc1d
#
_entry.id   ae907348988058646b834bf490d0dc1d
#
_cell.length_a   1.000
_cell.length_b   1.000
_cell.length_c   1.000
_cell.angle_alpha   90.00
_cell.angle_beta   90.00
_cell.angle_gamma   90.00
#
_symmetry.space_group_name_H-M   'P 1'
#
loop_
_entity.id
_entity.type
_entity.pdbx_description
1 polymer ?
#
loop_
_entity_poly.entity_id
_entity_poly.type
_entity_poly.pdbx_seq_one_letter_code
_entity_poly.pdbx_strand_id
1 'polypeptide(L)'
;MEPPVHDLPALFKQLGLPDDPVSIDQFVAVHSPIKADLKLADAFFWTDSQRQFLREGILEDADWAEVVDELDVLLRKGRGVE
;
A
#
# COMPACT_ATOMS: atom_id res chain seq x y z
N MET A 1 21.26 -16.33 6.39
CA MET A 1 20.25 -15.30 6.66
C MET A 1 19.63 -14.81 5.37
N GLU A 2 18.34 -14.71 5.36
CA GLU A 2 17.65 -14.26 4.14
C GLU A 2 17.65 -12.74 4.07
N PRO A 3 17.75 -12.20 2.86
CA PRO A 3 17.65 -10.75 2.72
C PRO A 3 16.26 -10.26 3.09
N PRO A 4 16.14 -8.99 3.44
CA PRO A 4 14.81 -8.42 3.71
C PRO A 4 13.92 -8.55 2.48
N VAL A 5 12.65 -8.82 2.73
CA VAL A 5 11.67 -8.95 1.66
C VAL A 5 10.78 -7.72 1.69
N HIS A 6 10.69 -7.04 0.56
CA HIS A 6 9.78 -5.90 0.40
C HIS A 6 8.59 -6.36 -0.43
N ASP A 7 7.55 -6.81 0.27
CA ASP A 7 6.32 -7.23 -0.39
C ASP A 7 5.13 -6.57 0.32
N LEU A 8 3.93 -6.88 -0.14
CA LEU A 8 2.73 -6.25 0.43
C LEU A 8 2.61 -6.49 1.93
N PRO A 9 2.79 -7.72 2.45
CA PRO A 9 2.74 -7.88 3.90
C PRO A 9 3.78 -7.04 4.62
N ALA A 10 4.98 -6.94 4.08
CA ALA A 10 6.01 -6.12 4.71
C ALA A 10 5.63 -4.64 4.70
N LEU A 11 5.02 -4.19 3.60
CA LEU A 11 4.57 -2.80 3.52
C LEU A 11 3.47 -2.52 4.54
N PHE A 12 2.50 -3.42 4.65
CA PHE A 12 1.41 -3.24 5.61
C PHE A 12 1.96 -3.19 7.03
N LYS A 13 2.94 -4.02 7.32
CA LYS A 13 3.58 -4.01 8.62
C LYS A 13 4.26 -2.68 8.90
N GLN A 14 4.94 -2.13 7.90
CA GLN A 14 5.57 -0.81 8.04
C GLN A 14 4.54 0.28 8.28
N LEU A 15 3.37 0.14 7.70
CA LEU A 15 2.30 1.12 7.88
C LEU A 15 1.52 0.91 9.18
N GLY A 16 1.90 -0.11 9.96
CA GLY A 16 1.19 -0.38 11.20
C GLY A 16 -0.15 -1.05 11.00
N LEU A 17 -0.34 -1.71 9.88
CA LEU A 17 -1.59 -2.37 9.54
C LEU A 17 -1.42 -3.88 9.65
N PRO A 18 -2.52 -4.62 9.88
CA PRO A 18 -2.44 -6.08 9.86
C PRO A 18 -1.90 -6.57 8.53
N ASP A 19 -0.99 -7.51 8.57
CA ASP A 19 -0.26 -7.93 7.39
C ASP A 19 -0.60 -9.34 6.91
N ASP A 20 -1.64 -9.96 7.48
CA ASP A 20 -2.07 -11.26 7.00
C ASP A 20 -2.86 -11.11 5.71
N PRO A 21 -2.92 -12.17 4.88
CA PRO A 21 -3.56 -12.05 3.57
C PRO A 21 -5.01 -11.61 3.63
N VAL A 22 -5.77 -12.10 4.61
CA VAL A 22 -7.18 -11.76 4.71
C VAL A 22 -7.34 -10.28 5.03
N SER A 23 -6.54 -9.76 5.95
CA SER A 23 -6.61 -8.36 6.31
C SER A 23 -6.21 -7.46 5.15
N ILE A 24 -5.19 -7.86 4.40
CA ILE A 24 -4.76 -7.10 3.23
C ILE A 24 -5.89 -7.05 2.20
N ASP A 25 -6.51 -8.21 1.93
CA ASP A 25 -7.62 -8.25 0.98
C ASP A 25 -8.78 -7.36 1.45
N GLN A 26 -9.08 -7.41 2.74
CA GLN A 26 -10.16 -6.58 3.27
C GLN A 26 -9.84 -5.11 3.16
N PHE A 27 -8.60 -4.73 3.43
CA PHE A 27 -8.19 -3.34 3.31
C PHE A 27 -8.38 -2.85 1.88
N VAL A 28 -7.92 -3.65 0.92
CA VAL A 28 -8.07 -3.28 -0.48
C VAL A 28 -9.54 -3.18 -0.86
N ALA A 29 -10.34 -4.14 -0.42
CA ALA A 29 -11.77 -4.16 -0.77
C ALA A 29 -12.50 -2.95 -0.20
N VAL A 30 -12.15 -2.56 1.02
CA VAL A 30 -12.83 -1.45 1.70
C VAL A 30 -12.45 -0.11 1.07
N HIS A 31 -11.19 0.03 0.66
CA HIS A 31 -10.70 1.33 0.22
C HIS A 31 -10.62 1.49 -1.29
N SER A 32 -10.89 0.45 -2.04
CA SER A 32 -10.86 0.55 -3.50
C SER A 32 -12.29 0.80 -4.02
N PRO A 33 -12.40 1.38 -5.21
CA PRO A 33 -11.32 1.97 -5.97
C PRO A 33 -11.05 3.40 -5.53
N ILE A 34 -9.82 3.84 -5.64
CA ILE A 34 -9.51 5.25 -5.43
C ILE A 34 -9.67 5.97 -6.76
N LYS A 35 -9.86 7.27 -6.69
CA LYS A 35 -10.08 8.06 -7.89
C LYS A 35 -8.85 8.00 -8.81
N ALA A 36 -9.10 8.02 -10.10
CA ALA A 36 -8.03 7.88 -11.08
C ALA A 36 -7.00 9.01 -10.99
N ASP A 37 -7.44 10.20 -10.62
CA ASP A 37 -6.55 11.35 -10.54
C ASP A 37 -5.98 11.57 -9.15
N LEU A 38 -6.26 10.68 -8.22
CA LEU A 38 -5.79 10.81 -6.85
C LEU A 38 -4.53 9.96 -6.69
N LYS A 39 -3.48 10.55 -6.15
CA LYS A 39 -2.28 9.80 -5.85
C LYS A 39 -2.49 8.96 -4.62
N LEU A 40 -1.83 7.81 -4.55
CA LEU A 40 -1.99 6.90 -3.44
C LEU A 40 -1.76 7.59 -2.10
N ALA A 41 -0.66 8.32 -1.98
CA ALA A 41 -0.32 8.95 -0.70
C ALA A 41 -1.27 10.08 -0.33
N ASP A 42 -2.07 10.55 -1.28
CA ASP A 42 -3.01 11.64 -1.02
C ASP A 42 -4.39 11.13 -0.63
N ALA A 43 -4.59 9.81 -0.61
CA ALA A 43 -5.88 9.26 -0.21
C ALA A 43 -6.18 9.64 1.24
N PHE A 44 -7.46 9.88 1.51
CA PHE A 44 -7.86 10.44 2.80
C PHE A 44 -7.77 9.45 3.97
N PHE A 45 -7.68 8.17 3.67
CA PHE A 45 -7.74 7.16 4.73
C PHE A 45 -6.38 6.90 5.38
N TRP A 46 -5.31 7.54 4.94
CA TRP A 46 -4.01 7.40 5.57
C TRP A 46 -3.87 8.37 6.73
N THR A 47 -3.20 7.91 7.79
CA THR A 47 -2.77 8.83 8.82
C THR A 47 -1.61 9.68 8.31
N ASP A 48 -1.29 10.74 9.03
CA ASP A 48 -0.16 11.59 8.63
C ASP A 48 1.14 10.80 8.56
N SER A 49 1.37 9.92 9.54
CA SER A 49 2.57 9.08 9.53
C SER A 49 2.61 8.15 8.34
N GLN A 50 1.48 7.53 8.03
CA GLN A 50 1.41 6.63 6.89
C GLN A 50 1.63 7.37 5.59
N ARG A 51 1.02 8.54 5.46
CA ARG A 51 1.18 9.36 4.26
C ARG A 51 2.64 9.77 4.07
N GLN A 52 3.28 10.14 5.16
CA GLN A 52 4.68 10.55 5.09
C GLN A 52 5.55 9.38 4.65
N PHE A 53 5.31 8.19 5.19
CA PHE A 53 6.06 7.02 4.76
C PHE A 53 5.87 6.74 3.27
N LEU A 54 4.63 6.82 2.81
CA LEU A 54 4.35 6.53 1.41
C LEU A 54 5.01 7.54 0.47
N ARG A 55 5.17 8.76 0.93
CA ARG A 55 5.82 9.77 0.10
C ARG A 55 7.34 9.70 0.16
N GLU A 56 7.87 9.53 1.35
CA GLU A 56 9.31 9.64 1.56
C GLU A 56 10.03 8.31 1.48
N GLY A 57 9.37 7.25 1.92
CA GLY A 57 9.98 5.93 1.89
C GLY A 57 10.30 5.49 0.48
N ILE A 58 9.42 5.77 -0.47
CA ILE A 58 9.66 5.35 -1.85
C ILE A 58 10.74 6.18 -2.52
N LEU A 59 11.01 7.38 -2.00
CA LEU A 59 12.10 8.19 -2.54
C LEU A 59 13.45 7.70 -2.07
N GLU A 60 13.49 7.08 -0.90
CA GLU A 60 14.74 6.65 -0.31
C GLU A 60 15.07 5.20 -0.62
N ASP A 61 14.08 4.40 -0.93
CA ASP A 61 14.27 2.97 -1.12
C ASP A 61 13.47 2.50 -2.33
N ALA A 62 14.20 2.20 -3.40
CA ALA A 62 13.56 1.78 -4.64
C ALA A 62 12.79 0.47 -4.49
N ASP A 63 13.20 -0.38 -3.54
CA ASP A 63 12.48 -1.63 -3.32
C ASP A 63 11.06 -1.36 -2.82
N TRP A 64 10.90 -0.33 -1.98
CA TRP A 64 9.56 0.04 -1.53
C TRP A 64 8.73 0.64 -2.66
N ALA A 65 9.38 1.29 -3.62
CA ALA A 65 8.65 1.92 -4.71
C ALA A 65 7.84 0.88 -5.50
N GLU A 66 8.42 -0.29 -5.73
CA GLU A 66 7.71 -1.33 -6.47
C GLU A 66 6.51 -1.85 -5.71
N VAL A 67 6.66 -2.03 -4.40
CA VAL A 67 5.56 -2.55 -3.58
C VAL A 67 4.44 -1.52 -3.45
N VAL A 68 4.81 -0.27 -3.29
CA VAL A 68 3.82 0.81 -3.21
C VAL A 68 3.06 0.91 -4.53
N ASP A 69 3.76 0.75 -5.65
CA ASP A 69 3.09 0.76 -6.94
C ASP A 69 2.11 -0.40 -7.07
N GLU A 70 2.48 -1.57 -6.56
CA GLU A 70 1.58 -2.71 -6.57
C GLU A 70 0.32 -2.42 -5.77
N LEU A 71 0.46 -1.83 -4.59
CA LEU A 71 -0.69 -1.46 -3.79
C LEU A 71 -1.55 -0.43 -4.50
N ASP A 72 -0.91 0.53 -5.16
CA ASP A 72 -1.61 1.55 -5.92
C ASP A 72 -2.50 0.91 -6.99
N VAL A 73 -1.94 -0.04 -7.74
CA VAL A 73 -2.70 -0.73 -8.77
C VAL A 73 -3.88 -1.47 -8.15
N LEU A 74 -3.66 -2.17 -7.05
CA LEU A 74 -4.73 -2.92 -6.40
C LEU A 74 -5.86 -2.01 -5.95
N LEU A 75 -5.52 -0.86 -5.39
CA LEU A 75 -6.54 0.07 -4.90
C LEU A 75 -7.30 0.74 -6.04
N ARG A 76 -6.67 0.90 -7.20
CA ARG A 76 -7.36 1.50 -8.34
C ARG A 76 -8.28 0.51 -9.03
N LYS A 77 -7.86 -0.76 -9.11
CA LYS A 77 -8.66 -1.77 -9.79
C LYS A 77 -9.78 -2.31 -8.92
N GLY A 78 -9.52 -2.42 -7.63
CA GLY A 78 -10.46 -3.08 -6.73
C GLY A 78 -10.28 -4.58 -6.78
N ARG A 79 -10.49 -5.20 -5.62
CA ARG A 79 -10.37 -6.65 -5.48
C ARG A 79 -11.68 -7.32 -5.84
N GLY A 80 -11.58 -8.45 -6.51
CA GLY A 80 -12.71 -9.28 -6.78
C GLY A 80 -13.66 -8.74 -7.81
N VAL A 81 -13.25 -7.72 -8.53
CA VAL A 81 -14.06 -7.16 -9.58
C VAL A 81 -13.74 -7.84 -10.89
N GLU A 82 -14.74 -8.16 -11.62
CA GLU A 82 -14.56 -8.83 -12.90
C GLU A 82 -15.14 -8.03 -14.04
#